data_5310823dfdd9fa4f5ef318564858efb0
#
_entry.id   5310823dfdd9fa4f5ef318564858efb0
#
_cell.length_a   1.000
_cell.length_b   1.000
_cell.length_c   1.000
_cell.angle_alpha   90.00
_cell.angle_beta   90.00
_cell.angle_gamma   90.00
#
_symmetry.space_group_name_H-M   'P 1'
#
loop_
_entity.id
_entity.type
_entity.pdbx_description
1 polymer ?
#
loop_
_entity_poly.entity_id
_entity_poly.type
_entity_poly.pdbx_seq_one_letter_code
_entity_poly.pdbx_strand_id
1 'polypeptide(L)'
;MFGDQSEIDVSVYDRNNQEAFLGHVRLCVNLKEENGRLEGWFPLSGRGAGDAQVSGEIYLEMRFEQTEKKQVGPNDFQILKLIGKGTFGQVYQVKKKDTHRIYAMKVLSKKVIIQKKEVAHTLGERNILVRTAMTASPFIVGLKFSFQTPTDLYLVTDYMSGGELFWHLQKEGRFQEARAKFYIAELILALQHLHDHDIVYRDLKPENILLDANGHIALCDFGLSKANLTQNDTTNTFCGTTEYLAPEVLLDEQGYTKMVDFWSLGVLVFEMCCGWSPFYAEDTQQMYKNIAFGKVRFPRDALSTEGRNFVKGLLNRNPKHRLGAKGDAKELMAHPFFDDVDWDVLCRKEVIPPFKPKLKSDTDTSNFDPEFTNALDNNSSLNHHAAAIANSFMPASTPLSPGMQANFKGFTFSNESSIEHHFKNEPGDQMDEDTELWQRSQRTKGTATQDHRMSGVQKTHEGGEPGIFNVDDNFDM
;
A
#
# COMPACT_ATOMS: atom_id res chain seq x y z
N MET A 1 10.56 21.17 0.20
CA MET A 1 10.86 20.01 1.04
C MET A 1 9.55 19.36 1.39
N PHE A 2 9.38 18.07 1.11
CA PHE A 2 8.19 17.31 1.45
C PHE A 2 8.67 16.01 2.12
N GLY A 3 8.31 15.79 3.36
CA GLY A 3 8.70 14.62 4.18
C GLY A 3 9.58 15.00 5.36
N ASP A 4 9.88 14.01 6.18
CA ASP A 4 10.63 14.12 7.44
C ASP A 4 12.11 14.49 7.32
N GLN A 5 12.57 14.84 6.11
CA GLN A 5 13.98 15.14 5.90
C GLN A 5 14.24 16.64 6.08
N SER A 6 14.76 16.99 7.25
CA SER A 6 15.46 18.24 7.49
C SER A 6 16.86 18.26 6.87
N GLU A 7 17.23 17.24 6.10
CA GLU A 7 18.54 17.08 5.48
C GLU A 7 18.48 17.43 3.99
N ILE A 8 19.49 18.15 3.52
CA ILE A 8 19.72 18.46 2.10
C ILE A 8 21.08 17.89 1.72
N ASP A 9 21.11 17.02 0.71
CA ASP A 9 22.35 16.55 0.09
C ASP A 9 22.63 17.37 -1.18
N VAL A 10 23.78 18.02 -1.21
CA VAL A 10 24.28 18.75 -2.39
C VAL A 10 25.50 18.02 -2.91
N SER A 11 25.41 17.46 -4.11
CA SER A 11 26.50 16.77 -4.79
C SER A 11 27.07 17.60 -5.93
N VAL A 12 28.39 17.66 -6.02
CA VAL A 12 29.14 18.45 -7.03
C VAL A 12 29.80 17.50 -8.02
N TYR A 13 29.65 17.80 -9.31
CA TYR A 13 30.19 17.02 -10.41
C TYR A 13 30.96 17.92 -11.40
N ASP A 14 32.04 17.40 -11.99
CA ASP A 14 32.74 18.07 -13.06
C ASP A 14 32.05 17.81 -14.40
N ARG A 15 31.40 18.84 -14.94
CA ARG A 15 30.69 18.78 -16.22
C ARG A 15 31.60 18.49 -17.42
N ASN A 16 32.87 18.86 -17.33
CA ASN A 16 33.83 18.73 -18.43
C ASN A 16 34.57 17.40 -18.44
N ASN A 17 34.47 16.62 -17.34
CA ASN A 17 35.17 15.35 -17.15
C ASN A 17 34.18 14.22 -16.90
N GLN A 18 33.32 13.92 -17.90
CA GLN A 18 32.34 12.82 -17.87
C GLN A 18 31.48 12.78 -16.59
N GLU A 19 31.10 13.95 -16.06
CA GLU A 19 30.34 14.09 -14.82
C GLU A 19 31.04 13.41 -13.62
N ALA A 20 32.37 13.51 -13.56
CA ALA A 20 33.14 12.99 -12.42
C ALA A 20 32.66 13.60 -11.11
N PHE A 21 32.42 12.76 -10.12
CA PHE A 21 32.00 13.20 -8.79
C PHE A 21 33.16 13.92 -8.07
N LEU A 22 32.92 15.16 -7.62
CA LEU A 22 33.88 15.98 -6.92
C LEU A 22 33.71 15.96 -5.40
N GLY A 23 32.49 15.68 -4.94
CA GLY A 23 32.18 15.62 -3.51
C GLY A 23 30.73 15.92 -3.21
N HIS A 24 30.32 15.72 -1.97
CA HIS A 24 29.01 16.12 -1.49
C HIS A 24 29.07 16.77 -0.12
N VAL A 25 28.04 17.51 0.21
CA VAL A 25 27.78 18.04 1.55
C VAL A 25 26.36 17.70 1.96
N ARG A 26 26.21 17.20 3.20
CA ARG A 26 24.92 16.95 3.82
C ARG A 26 24.65 18.03 4.85
N LEU A 27 23.54 18.73 4.71
CA LEU A 27 23.15 19.86 5.53
C LEU A 27 21.88 19.54 6.28
N CYS A 28 21.93 19.65 7.60
CA CYS A 28 20.74 19.62 8.46
C CYS A 28 20.19 21.03 8.59
N VAL A 29 19.02 21.31 8.04
CA VAL A 29 18.41 22.64 8.08
C VAL A 29 17.60 22.78 9.36
N ASN A 30 17.92 23.76 10.20
CA ASN A 30 17.10 24.10 11.35
C ASN A 30 15.94 25.01 10.92
N LEU A 31 14.77 24.41 10.82
CA LEU A 31 13.56 25.09 10.33
C LEU A 31 12.86 25.92 11.40
N LYS A 32 13.38 25.93 12.65
CA LYS A 32 12.84 26.68 13.79
C LYS A 32 13.39 28.10 13.89
N GLU A 33 14.40 28.47 13.11
CA GLU A 33 14.93 29.82 13.12
C GLU A 33 14.05 30.75 12.26
N GLU A 34 13.60 31.85 12.84
CA GLU A 34 12.67 32.81 12.23
C GLU A 34 13.08 33.33 10.85
N ASN A 35 14.35 33.22 10.46
CA ASN A 35 14.85 33.66 9.17
C ASN A 35 15.25 32.55 8.21
N GLY A 36 15.19 31.29 8.63
CA GLY A 36 15.42 30.11 7.77
C GLY A 36 16.59 30.21 6.78
N ARG A 37 17.63 31.01 7.10
CA ARG A 37 18.78 31.26 6.24
C ARG A 37 19.96 30.44 6.71
N LEU A 38 20.51 29.62 5.82
CA LEU A 38 21.78 28.95 6.00
C LEU A 38 22.76 29.50 4.97
N GLU A 39 23.89 30.03 5.43
CA GLU A 39 24.89 30.66 4.57
C GLU A 39 26.29 30.34 5.08
N GLY A 40 27.18 29.91 4.19
CA GLY A 40 28.55 29.66 4.54
C GLY A 40 29.33 28.75 3.58
N TRP A 41 30.57 28.51 3.90
CA TRP A 41 31.43 27.52 3.25
C TRP A 41 31.29 26.18 3.93
N PHE A 42 31.08 25.12 3.15
CA PHE A 42 30.90 23.76 3.63
C PHE A 42 31.91 22.83 2.97
N PRO A 43 32.70 22.05 3.78
CA PRO A 43 33.66 21.11 3.23
C PRO A 43 32.95 19.96 2.48
N LEU A 44 33.50 19.61 1.34
CA LEU A 44 33.03 18.46 0.54
C LEU A 44 33.60 17.17 1.14
N SER A 45 32.75 16.12 1.16
CA SER A 45 33.11 14.78 1.61
C SER A 45 32.82 13.73 0.52
N GLY A 46 33.46 12.56 0.61
CA GLY A 46 33.19 11.40 -0.24
C GLY A 46 31.95 10.64 0.19
N ARG A 47 31.37 9.82 -0.71
CA ARG A 47 30.19 8.98 -0.44
C ARG A 47 30.51 7.72 0.34
N GLY A 48 31.77 7.30 0.36
CA GLY A 48 32.21 6.09 1.05
C GLY A 48 33.71 5.86 0.95
N ALA A 49 34.21 4.75 1.53
CA ALA A 49 35.61 4.42 1.63
C ALA A 49 36.35 4.19 0.28
N GLY A 50 35.62 4.13 -0.83
CA GLY A 50 36.19 3.93 -2.17
C GLY A 50 36.27 5.19 -3.04
N ASP A 51 35.75 6.33 -2.56
CA ASP A 51 35.87 7.58 -3.30
C ASP A 51 37.31 8.13 -3.17
N ALA A 52 37.86 8.61 -4.28
CA ALA A 52 39.15 9.32 -4.30
C ALA A 52 39.14 10.46 -3.27
N GLN A 53 40.31 10.85 -2.78
CA GLN A 53 40.43 11.89 -1.77
C GLN A 53 39.69 13.16 -2.19
N VAL A 54 38.45 13.31 -1.68
CA VAL A 54 37.64 14.49 -1.91
C VAL A 54 38.22 15.63 -1.07
N SER A 55 38.41 16.78 -1.68
CA SER A 55 38.92 17.99 -1.01
C SER A 55 38.23 19.22 -1.59
N GLY A 56 38.19 20.29 -0.81
CA GLY A 56 37.59 21.57 -1.19
C GLY A 56 36.31 21.88 -0.43
N GLU A 57 35.80 23.06 -0.67
CA GLU A 57 34.63 23.60 0.00
C GLU A 57 33.64 24.19 -1.05
N ILE A 58 32.37 24.17 -0.74
CA ILE A 58 31.32 24.83 -1.53
C ILE A 58 30.69 25.93 -0.68
N TYR A 59 30.53 27.12 -1.25
CA TYR A 59 29.73 28.16 -0.62
C TYR A 59 28.27 27.97 -0.99
N LEU A 60 27.41 27.88 0.03
CA LEU A 60 25.97 27.74 -0.16
C LEU A 60 25.25 28.84 0.60
N GLU A 61 24.29 29.45 -0.07
CA GLU A 61 23.29 30.31 0.52
C GLU A 61 21.92 29.69 0.28
N MET A 62 21.22 29.38 1.35
CA MET A 62 19.86 28.82 1.30
C MET A 62 18.94 29.63 2.16
N ARG A 63 17.74 29.90 1.65
CA ARG A 63 16.68 30.58 2.36
C ARG A 63 15.43 29.72 2.37
N PHE A 64 14.90 29.49 3.56
CA PHE A 64 13.61 28.85 3.75
C PHE A 64 12.53 29.91 3.93
N GLU A 65 11.50 29.87 3.11
CA GLU A 65 10.31 30.70 3.27
C GLU A 65 9.10 29.79 3.46
N GLN A 66 8.42 29.94 4.59
CA GLN A 66 7.15 29.25 4.82
C GLN A 66 6.07 29.94 3.95
N THR A 67 5.59 29.21 2.94
CA THR A 67 4.46 29.70 2.13
C THR A 67 3.15 29.42 2.84
N GLU A 68 2.17 30.33 2.70
CA GLU A 68 0.81 30.11 3.22
C GLU A 68 0.25 28.77 2.70
N LYS A 69 -0.46 28.04 3.58
CA LYS A 69 -1.09 26.76 3.25
C LYS A 69 -2.13 26.93 2.14
N LYS A 70 -1.71 26.74 0.90
CA LYS A 70 -2.65 26.63 -0.22
C LYS A 70 -3.29 25.25 -0.18
N GLN A 71 -4.61 25.18 -0.07
CA GLN A 71 -5.33 23.92 -0.20
C GLN A 71 -5.03 23.28 -1.56
N VAL A 72 -4.45 22.09 -1.54
CA VAL A 72 -4.15 21.33 -2.75
C VAL A 72 -5.45 20.76 -3.33
N GLY A 73 -5.60 20.88 -4.64
CA GLY A 73 -6.78 20.40 -5.36
C GLY A 73 -6.44 19.82 -6.74
N PRO A 74 -7.44 19.37 -7.50
CA PRO A 74 -7.22 18.73 -8.80
C PRO A 74 -6.46 19.64 -9.79
N ASN A 75 -6.64 20.95 -9.69
CA ASN A 75 -6.01 21.93 -10.58
C ASN A 75 -4.50 22.08 -10.39
N ASP A 76 -3.97 21.60 -9.27
CA ASP A 76 -2.54 21.61 -8.99
C ASP A 76 -1.79 20.45 -9.68
N PHE A 77 -2.53 19.57 -10.33
CA PHE A 77 -1.97 18.40 -11.03
C PHE A 77 -2.25 18.45 -12.54
N GLN A 78 -1.30 17.94 -13.30
CA GLN A 78 -1.44 17.62 -14.72
C GLN A 78 -1.58 16.10 -14.86
N ILE A 79 -2.65 15.63 -15.50
CA ILE A 79 -2.82 14.21 -15.84
C ILE A 79 -1.89 13.87 -17.00
N LEU A 80 -1.14 12.79 -16.87
CA LEU A 80 -0.22 12.30 -17.89
C LEU A 80 -0.79 11.05 -18.58
N LYS A 81 -1.10 9.99 -17.83
CA LYS A 81 -1.57 8.71 -18.36
C LYS A 81 -2.59 8.08 -17.40
N LEU A 82 -3.51 7.29 -17.94
CA LEU A 82 -4.30 6.34 -17.16
C LEU A 82 -3.42 5.10 -16.90
N ILE A 83 -3.31 4.67 -15.65
CA ILE A 83 -2.45 3.53 -15.25
C ILE A 83 -3.22 2.40 -14.58
N GLY A 84 -4.52 2.60 -14.28
CA GLY A 84 -5.38 1.58 -13.72
C GLY A 84 -6.84 1.99 -13.67
N LYS A 85 -7.73 1.02 -13.59
CA LYS A 85 -9.17 1.21 -13.48
C LYS A 85 -9.75 0.22 -12.48
N GLY A 86 -10.49 0.71 -11.51
CA GLY A 86 -11.18 -0.10 -10.52
C GLY A 86 -12.68 0.12 -10.51
N THR A 87 -13.36 -0.58 -9.62
CA THR A 87 -14.82 -0.56 -9.48
C THR A 87 -15.39 0.83 -9.16
N PHE A 88 -14.65 1.64 -8.41
CA PHE A 88 -15.12 2.93 -7.90
C PHE A 88 -14.52 4.13 -8.63
N GLY A 89 -13.51 3.90 -9.48
CA GLY A 89 -12.81 4.99 -10.15
C GLY A 89 -11.60 4.56 -10.96
N GLN A 90 -10.71 5.49 -11.17
CA GLN A 90 -9.56 5.37 -12.06
C GLN A 90 -8.29 5.85 -11.36
N VAL A 91 -7.16 5.29 -11.76
CA VAL A 91 -5.83 5.67 -11.26
C VAL A 91 -5.03 6.29 -12.40
N TYR A 92 -4.53 7.50 -12.17
CA TYR A 92 -3.77 8.26 -13.14
C TYR A 92 -2.34 8.49 -12.68
N GLN A 93 -1.40 8.44 -13.59
CA GLN A 93 -0.11 9.07 -13.42
C GLN A 93 -0.31 10.57 -13.58
N VAL A 94 0.14 11.36 -12.61
CA VAL A 94 -0.02 12.81 -12.59
C VAL A 94 1.29 13.51 -12.24
N LYS A 95 1.43 14.74 -12.73
CA LYS A 95 2.54 15.64 -12.43
C LYS A 95 2.04 16.81 -11.62
N LYS A 96 2.58 17.05 -10.43
CA LYS A 96 2.27 18.25 -9.64
C LYS A 96 2.91 19.46 -10.30
N LYS A 97 2.13 20.53 -10.57
CA LYS A 97 2.53 21.65 -11.44
C LYS A 97 3.65 22.50 -10.88
N ASP A 98 3.68 22.70 -9.57
CA ASP A 98 4.67 23.55 -8.89
C ASP A 98 6.02 22.83 -8.69
N THR A 99 5.98 21.55 -8.26
CA THR A 99 7.19 20.76 -7.92
C THR A 99 7.68 19.89 -9.06
N HIS A 100 6.88 19.73 -10.12
CA HIS A 100 7.11 18.81 -11.24
C HIS A 100 7.28 17.33 -10.86
N ARG A 101 6.96 16.96 -9.62
CA ARG A 101 7.02 15.57 -9.14
C ARG A 101 5.88 14.74 -9.72
N ILE A 102 6.19 13.45 -9.94
CA ILE A 102 5.25 12.47 -10.47
C ILE A 102 4.61 11.70 -9.32
N TYR A 103 3.29 11.51 -9.39
CA TYR A 103 2.48 10.81 -8.41
C TYR A 103 1.48 9.88 -9.09
N ALA A 104 0.92 8.93 -8.34
CA ALA A 104 -0.29 8.22 -8.70
C ALA A 104 -1.48 8.89 -8.02
N MET A 105 -2.56 9.13 -8.78
CA MET A 105 -3.78 9.77 -8.29
C MET A 105 -4.98 8.87 -8.54
N LYS A 106 -5.54 8.29 -7.47
CA LYS A 106 -6.78 7.52 -7.49
C LYS A 106 -7.97 8.48 -7.38
N VAL A 107 -8.84 8.48 -8.37
CA VAL A 107 -10.05 9.31 -8.45
C VAL A 107 -11.25 8.44 -8.26
N LEU A 108 -12.07 8.70 -7.24
CA LEU A 108 -13.18 7.86 -6.82
C LEU A 108 -14.49 8.64 -6.89
N SER A 109 -15.49 8.12 -7.60
CA SER A 109 -16.80 8.77 -7.72
C SER A 109 -17.63 8.60 -6.44
N LYS A 110 -17.94 9.71 -5.78
CA LYS A 110 -18.81 9.74 -4.59
C LYS A 110 -20.16 9.09 -4.82
N LYS A 111 -20.74 9.33 -6.01
CA LYS A 111 -22.03 8.73 -6.40
C LYS A 111 -21.97 7.20 -6.44
N VAL A 112 -20.93 6.63 -7.05
CA VAL A 112 -20.72 5.18 -7.13
C VAL A 112 -20.48 4.57 -5.76
N ILE A 113 -19.66 5.23 -4.93
CA ILE A 113 -19.38 4.81 -3.54
C ILE A 113 -20.66 4.73 -2.71
N ILE A 114 -21.53 5.75 -2.79
CA ILE A 114 -22.80 5.77 -2.07
C ILE A 114 -23.75 4.69 -2.60
N GLN A 115 -23.88 4.57 -3.93
CA GLN A 115 -24.74 3.56 -4.56
C GLN A 115 -24.35 2.13 -4.16
N LYS A 116 -23.05 1.88 -4.03
CA LYS A 116 -22.51 0.57 -3.62
C LYS A 116 -22.39 0.41 -2.09
N LYS A 117 -22.79 1.42 -1.31
CA LYS A 117 -22.73 1.44 0.17
C LYS A 117 -21.29 1.28 0.74
N GLU A 118 -20.29 1.81 0.03
CA GLU A 118 -18.86 1.64 0.33
C GLU A 118 -18.22 2.86 1.00
N VAL A 119 -19.04 3.77 1.55
CA VAL A 119 -18.52 5.00 2.21
C VAL A 119 -17.58 4.65 3.36
N ALA A 120 -17.96 3.72 4.23
CA ALA A 120 -17.16 3.34 5.39
C ALA A 120 -15.81 2.70 4.99
N HIS A 121 -15.80 1.85 3.95
CA HIS A 121 -14.57 1.25 3.44
C HIS A 121 -13.65 2.29 2.81
N THR A 122 -14.20 3.23 2.02
CA THR A 122 -13.42 4.29 1.38
C THR A 122 -12.78 5.24 2.42
N LEU A 123 -13.53 5.61 3.46
CA LEU A 123 -12.98 6.41 4.56
C LEU A 123 -11.96 5.61 5.38
N GLY A 124 -12.20 4.31 5.58
CA GLY A 124 -11.27 3.39 6.24
C GLY A 124 -9.93 3.30 5.50
N GLU A 125 -9.97 3.12 4.17
CA GLU A 125 -8.77 3.14 3.30
C GLU A 125 -7.96 4.43 3.50
N ARG A 126 -8.63 5.59 3.39
CA ARG A 126 -7.98 6.89 3.58
C ARG A 126 -7.36 7.03 4.98
N ASN A 127 -8.06 6.62 6.03
CA ASN A 127 -7.57 6.76 7.40
C ASN A 127 -6.37 5.85 7.69
N ILE A 128 -6.34 4.64 7.12
CA ILE A 128 -5.19 3.75 7.20
C ILE A 128 -4.00 4.36 6.46
N LEU A 129 -4.22 4.87 5.25
CA LEU A 129 -3.17 5.54 4.48
C LEU A 129 -2.59 6.77 5.20
N VAL A 130 -3.41 7.54 5.92
CA VAL A 130 -2.93 8.64 6.76
C VAL A 130 -2.08 8.12 7.92
N ARG A 131 -2.54 7.08 8.65
CA ARG A 131 -1.76 6.47 9.74
C ARG A 131 -0.40 5.96 9.26
N THR A 132 -0.38 5.22 8.18
CA THR A 132 0.87 4.67 7.61
C THR A 132 1.79 5.76 7.06
N ALA A 133 1.23 6.85 6.52
CA ALA A 133 2.03 8.00 6.09
C ALA A 133 2.73 8.71 7.25
N MET A 134 2.11 8.75 8.44
CA MET A 134 2.68 9.37 9.64
C MET A 134 3.75 8.51 10.32
N THR A 135 3.71 7.20 10.16
CA THR A 135 4.63 6.25 10.81
C THR A 135 5.73 5.71 9.89
N ALA A 136 5.68 6.08 8.61
CA ALA A 136 6.65 5.85 7.55
C ALA A 136 7.23 4.42 7.47
N SER A 137 6.55 3.52 6.75
CA SER A 137 7.16 2.26 6.30
C SER A 137 7.71 2.40 4.88
N PRO A 138 8.95 1.98 4.58
CA PRO A 138 9.49 2.05 3.23
C PRO A 138 8.82 1.09 2.25
N PHE A 139 8.04 0.12 2.74
CA PHE A 139 7.38 -0.93 1.96
C PHE A 139 5.86 -0.78 1.87
N ILE A 140 5.35 0.40 2.19
CA ILE A 140 3.94 0.78 2.05
C ILE A 140 3.88 2.05 1.21
N VAL A 141 2.94 2.09 0.26
CA VAL A 141 2.74 3.28 -0.58
C VAL A 141 2.32 4.47 0.27
N GLY A 142 3.09 5.55 0.21
CA GLY A 142 2.86 6.74 1.03
C GLY A 142 1.77 7.65 0.47
N LEU A 143 0.77 7.99 1.29
CA LEU A 143 -0.20 9.04 0.95
C LEU A 143 0.46 10.42 1.07
N LYS A 144 0.39 11.22 0.02
CA LYS A 144 0.90 12.60 -0.02
C LYS A 144 -0.21 13.62 0.15
N PHE A 145 -1.33 13.41 -0.55
CA PHE A 145 -2.48 14.29 -0.46
C PHE A 145 -3.77 13.48 -0.56
N SER A 146 -4.80 13.90 0.17
CA SER A 146 -6.17 13.56 -0.16
C SER A 146 -7.02 14.82 -0.15
N PHE A 147 -7.92 14.94 -1.12
CA PHE A 147 -8.84 16.06 -1.25
C PHE A 147 -10.11 15.62 -1.96
N GLN A 148 -11.08 16.50 -2.00
CA GLN A 148 -12.38 16.18 -2.56
C GLN A 148 -12.96 17.34 -3.35
N THR A 149 -13.80 17.03 -4.34
CA THR A 149 -14.70 17.95 -5.03
C THR A 149 -16.15 17.60 -4.70
N PRO A 150 -17.14 18.38 -5.17
CA PRO A 150 -18.55 18.02 -4.99
C PRO A 150 -18.93 16.64 -5.55
N THR A 151 -18.13 16.08 -6.47
CA THR A 151 -18.44 14.81 -7.20
C THR A 151 -17.50 13.67 -6.87
N ASP A 152 -16.23 13.96 -6.55
CA ASP A 152 -15.18 12.96 -6.49
C ASP A 152 -14.28 13.11 -5.26
N LEU A 153 -13.66 11.99 -4.87
CA LEU A 153 -12.57 11.90 -3.89
C LEU A 153 -11.26 11.62 -4.61
N TYR A 154 -10.17 12.15 -4.08
CA TYR A 154 -8.83 12.02 -4.65
C TYR A 154 -7.86 11.53 -3.59
N LEU A 155 -7.12 10.47 -3.89
CA LEU A 155 -5.99 9.97 -3.11
C LEU A 155 -4.74 10.07 -3.98
N VAL A 156 -3.77 10.86 -3.54
CA VAL A 156 -2.49 11.08 -4.26
C VAL A 156 -1.38 10.42 -3.48
N THR A 157 -0.73 9.44 -4.09
CA THR A 157 0.31 8.59 -3.48
C THR A 157 1.60 8.64 -4.28
N ASP A 158 2.65 8.04 -3.75
CA ASP A 158 3.88 7.83 -4.50
C ASP A 158 3.61 7.07 -5.80
N TYR A 159 4.28 7.47 -6.89
CA TYR A 159 4.23 6.76 -8.16
C TYR A 159 5.26 5.65 -8.17
N MET A 160 4.81 4.42 -8.32
CA MET A 160 5.63 3.22 -8.37
C MET A 160 5.86 2.79 -9.81
N SER A 161 6.94 3.29 -10.41
CA SER A 161 7.21 3.15 -11.86
C SER A 161 7.53 1.72 -12.33
N GLY A 162 7.84 0.81 -11.40
CA GLY A 162 8.00 -0.61 -11.70
C GLY A 162 6.69 -1.35 -11.93
N GLY A 163 5.53 -0.73 -11.66
CA GLY A 163 4.21 -1.32 -11.86
C GLY A 163 3.88 -2.45 -10.88
N GLU A 164 2.83 -3.20 -11.17
CA GLU A 164 2.36 -4.30 -10.33
C GLU A 164 3.27 -5.52 -10.40
N LEU A 165 3.50 -6.20 -9.27
CA LEU A 165 4.21 -7.48 -9.22
C LEU A 165 3.50 -8.54 -10.07
N PHE A 166 2.17 -8.47 -10.12
CA PHE A 166 1.34 -9.33 -10.97
C PHE A 166 1.74 -9.28 -12.43
N TRP A 167 1.97 -8.08 -12.98
CA TRP A 167 2.39 -7.89 -14.37
C TRP A 167 3.70 -8.61 -14.68
N HIS A 168 4.68 -8.53 -13.78
CA HIS A 168 5.96 -9.21 -13.93
C HIS A 168 5.81 -10.72 -13.77
N LEU A 169 5.01 -11.17 -12.81
CA LEU A 169 4.76 -12.60 -12.59
C LEU A 169 4.04 -13.24 -13.78
N GLN A 170 3.02 -12.57 -14.32
CA GLN A 170 2.30 -13.04 -15.51
C GLN A 170 3.21 -13.14 -16.73
N LYS A 171 4.09 -12.17 -16.92
CA LYS A 171 5.03 -12.14 -18.06
C LYS A 171 6.12 -13.20 -17.98
N GLU A 172 6.63 -13.48 -16.78
CA GLU A 172 7.73 -14.40 -16.54
C GLU A 172 7.27 -15.82 -16.17
N GLY A 173 6.00 -15.99 -15.80
CA GLY A 173 5.38 -17.23 -15.37
C GLY A 173 5.70 -17.59 -13.92
N ARG A 174 6.96 -17.52 -13.51
CA ARG A 174 7.42 -17.72 -12.12
C ARG A 174 8.73 -16.98 -11.87
N PHE A 175 9.05 -16.73 -10.62
CA PHE A 175 10.34 -16.17 -10.22
C PHE A 175 11.29 -17.23 -9.69
N GLN A 176 12.58 -16.97 -9.80
CA GLN A 176 13.61 -17.73 -9.07
C GLN A 176 13.43 -17.51 -7.57
N GLU A 177 13.71 -18.54 -6.77
CA GLU A 177 13.51 -18.50 -5.32
C GLU A 177 14.20 -17.33 -4.62
N ALA A 178 15.42 -16.98 -5.03
CA ALA A 178 16.15 -15.84 -4.47
C ALA A 178 15.42 -14.49 -4.70
N ARG A 179 14.81 -14.30 -5.88
CA ARG A 179 14.01 -13.11 -6.17
C ARG A 179 12.71 -13.09 -5.37
N ALA A 180 12.01 -14.21 -5.32
CA ALA A 180 10.80 -14.34 -4.51
C ALA A 180 11.10 -14.08 -3.03
N LYS A 181 12.17 -14.69 -2.50
CA LYS A 181 12.62 -14.50 -1.11
C LYS A 181 12.88 -13.03 -0.77
N PHE A 182 13.51 -12.27 -1.66
CA PHE A 182 13.73 -10.84 -1.47
C PHE A 182 12.41 -10.09 -1.31
N TYR A 183 11.44 -10.29 -2.21
CA TYR A 183 10.13 -9.65 -2.11
C TYR A 183 9.36 -10.08 -0.86
N ILE A 184 9.44 -11.36 -0.51
CA ILE A 184 8.77 -11.90 0.68
C ILE A 184 9.36 -11.27 1.96
N ALA A 185 10.68 -11.10 2.03
CA ALA A 185 11.33 -10.45 3.17
C ALA A 185 10.85 -9.00 3.33
N GLU A 186 10.76 -8.22 2.25
CA GLU A 186 10.22 -6.87 2.29
C GLU A 186 8.73 -6.85 2.67
N LEU A 187 7.94 -7.84 2.20
CA LEU A 187 6.53 -7.98 2.58
C LEU A 187 6.35 -8.31 4.06
N ILE A 188 7.24 -9.13 4.64
CA ILE A 188 7.23 -9.42 6.09
C ILE A 188 7.42 -8.15 6.88
N LEU A 189 8.34 -7.25 6.48
CA LEU A 189 8.54 -5.95 7.12
C LEU A 189 7.33 -5.02 6.95
N ALA A 190 6.66 -5.05 5.79
CA ALA A 190 5.43 -4.30 5.57
C ALA A 190 4.29 -4.80 6.47
N LEU A 191 4.10 -6.11 6.55
CA LEU A 191 3.07 -6.72 7.42
C LEU A 191 3.38 -6.48 8.90
N GLN A 192 4.65 -6.59 9.32
CA GLN A 192 5.07 -6.25 10.68
C GLN A 192 4.63 -4.83 11.03
N HIS A 193 4.95 -3.86 10.16
CA HIS A 193 4.56 -2.47 10.38
C HIS A 193 3.04 -2.30 10.54
N LEU A 194 2.23 -2.96 9.70
CA LEU A 194 0.77 -2.91 9.81
C LEU A 194 0.28 -3.55 11.09
N HIS A 195 0.77 -4.74 11.45
CA HIS A 195 0.38 -5.47 12.63
C HIS A 195 0.79 -4.76 13.93
N ASP A 196 1.95 -4.10 13.96
CA ASP A 196 2.42 -3.28 15.08
C ASP A 196 1.52 -2.04 15.31
N HIS A 197 0.75 -1.64 14.28
CA HIS A 197 -0.24 -0.56 14.34
C HIS A 197 -1.69 -1.07 14.40
N ASP A 198 -1.90 -2.35 14.78
CA ASP A 198 -3.21 -2.99 14.87
C ASP A 198 -4.02 -2.95 13.55
N ILE A 199 -3.34 -3.01 12.41
CA ILE A 199 -3.94 -3.06 11.09
C ILE A 199 -3.78 -4.46 10.50
N VAL A 200 -4.88 -5.09 10.11
CA VAL A 200 -4.89 -6.34 9.33
C VAL A 200 -5.14 -6.00 7.87
N TYR A 201 -4.27 -6.47 6.98
CA TYR A 201 -4.29 -6.07 5.57
C TYR A 201 -5.40 -6.75 4.77
N ARG A 202 -5.54 -8.07 4.87
CA ARG A 202 -6.63 -8.92 4.34
C ARG A 202 -6.73 -9.09 2.82
N ASP A 203 -5.94 -8.38 2.04
CA ASP A 203 -5.99 -8.45 0.56
C ASP A 203 -4.59 -8.57 -0.05
N LEU A 204 -3.74 -9.41 0.56
CA LEU A 204 -2.39 -9.66 0.05
C LEU A 204 -2.45 -10.55 -1.19
N LYS A 205 -2.08 -9.96 -2.33
CA LYS A 205 -2.05 -10.57 -3.66
C LYS A 205 -1.09 -9.81 -4.57
N PRO A 206 -0.61 -10.40 -5.69
CA PRO A 206 0.39 -9.76 -6.56
C PRO A 206 -0.04 -8.42 -7.16
N GLU A 207 -1.36 -8.18 -7.37
CA GLU A 207 -1.91 -6.94 -7.90
C GLU A 207 -1.76 -5.76 -6.92
N ASN A 208 -1.74 -6.06 -5.61
CA ASN A 208 -1.64 -5.06 -4.56
C ASN A 208 -0.19 -4.81 -4.10
N ILE A 209 0.78 -5.38 -4.80
CA ILE A 209 2.21 -5.20 -4.57
C ILE A 209 2.79 -4.46 -5.78
N LEU A 210 3.29 -3.27 -5.55
CA LEU A 210 3.93 -2.45 -6.57
C LEU A 210 5.44 -2.49 -6.44
N LEU A 211 6.16 -2.26 -7.55
CA LEU A 211 7.61 -2.09 -7.55
C LEU A 211 7.97 -0.62 -7.75
N ASP A 212 8.91 -0.13 -6.96
CA ASP A 212 9.52 1.19 -7.18
C ASP A 212 10.53 1.16 -8.35
N ALA A 213 11.11 2.31 -8.67
CA ALA A 213 12.09 2.45 -9.75
C ALA A 213 13.36 1.60 -9.56
N ASN A 214 13.67 1.21 -8.32
CA ASN A 214 14.85 0.42 -7.99
C ASN A 214 14.56 -1.08 -7.88
N GLY A 215 13.30 -1.48 -7.81
CA GLY A 215 12.88 -2.87 -7.69
C GLY A 215 12.50 -3.31 -6.28
N HIS A 216 12.37 -2.37 -5.33
CA HIS A 216 11.80 -2.63 -4.01
C HIS A 216 10.28 -2.66 -4.09
N ILE A 217 9.64 -3.42 -3.20
CA ILE A 217 8.17 -3.49 -3.15
C ILE A 217 7.54 -2.35 -2.35
N ALA A 218 6.27 -2.09 -2.63
CA ALA A 218 5.39 -1.33 -1.77
C ALA A 218 3.97 -1.88 -1.83
N LEU A 219 3.36 -2.12 -0.66
CA LEU A 219 1.95 -2.49 -0.55
C LEU A 219 1.07 -1.28 -0.86
N CYS A 220 0.04 -1.50 -1.66
CA CYS A 220 -1.01 -0.51 -1.96
C CYS A 220 -2.39 -1.11 -1.70
N ASP A 221 -3.44 -0.32 -1.92
CA ASP A 221 -4.86 -0.68 -1.78
C ASP A 221 -5.25 -1.24 -0.40
N PHE A 222 -5.71 -0.35 0.47
CA PHE A 222 -6.16 -0.65 1.83
C PHE A 222 -7.69 -0.71 1.95
N GLY A 223 -8.41 -0.82 0.82
CA GLY A 223 -9.87 -0.84 0.78
C GLY A 223 -10.51 -1.98 1.56
N LEU A 224 -9.81 -3.11 1.70
CA LEU A 224 -10.26 -4.24 2.50
C LEU A 224 -9.57 -4.35 3.87
N SER A 225 -8.63 -3.47 4.18
CA SER A 225 -7.89 -3.51 5.45
C SER A 225 -8.77 -3.08 6.63
N LYS A 226 -8.45 -3.57 7.81
CA LYS A 226 -9.17 -3.24 9.04
C LYS A 226 -8.18 -2.77 10.11
N ALA A 227 -8.44 -1.58 10.63
CA ALA A 227 -7.68 -0.99 11.74
C ALA A 227 -8.30 -1.31 13.10
N ASN A 228 -7.50 -1.12 14.17
CA ASN A 228 -7.88 -1.32 15.57
C ASN A 228 -8.27 -2.76 15.92
N LEU A 229 -7.61 -3.74 15.29
CA LEU A 229 -7.66 -5.15 15.65
C LEU A 229 -6.43 -5.50 16.50
N THR A 230 -6.59 -5.48 17.81
CA THR A 230 -5.53 -5.92 18.73
C THR A 230 -5.29 -7.43 18.61
N GLN A 231 -4.24 -7.94 19.29
CA GLN A 231 -3.78 -9.33 19.12
C GLN A 231 -4.85 -10.41 19.36
N ASN A 232 -5.87 -10.10 20.17
CA ASN A 232 -6.94 -11.04 20.53
C ASN A 232 -8.29 -10.69 19.88
N ASP A 233 -8.35 -9.63 19.09
CA ASP A 233 -9.59 -9.23 18.45
C ASP A 233 -9.84 -10.03 17.18
N THR A 234 -11.10 -10.33 16.90
CA THR A 234 -11.55 -11.03 15.70
C THR A 234 -12.46 -10.17 14.85
N THR A 235 -12.55 -10.47 13.58
CA THR A 235 -13.47 -9.84 12.61
C THR A 235 -14.19 -10.92 11.80
N ASN A 236 -15.47 -10.71 11.50
CA ASN A 236 -16.31 -11.66 10.78
C ASN A 236 -16.63 -11.18 9.36
N THR A 237 -15.97 -10.13 8.88
CA THR A 237 -16.23 -9.60 7.54
C THR A 237 -15.64 -10.55 6.49
N PHE A 238 -16.49 -11.21 5.71
CA PHE A 238 -16.05 -12.00 4.57
C PHE A 238 -15.58 -11.07 3.45
N CYS A 239 -14.28 -11.03 3.22
CA CYS A 239 -13.67 -10.19 2.19
C CYS A 239 -12.30 -10.75 1.77
N GLY A 240 -11.83 -10.32 0.61
CA GLY A 240 -10.56 -10.74 0.01
C GLY A 240 -10.77 -11.46 -1.33
N THR A 241 -9.66 -11.70 -2.02
CA THR A 241 -9.64 -12.44 -3.28
C THR A 241 -9.66 -13.93 -2.97
N THR A 242 -10.58 -14.68 -3.54
CA THR A 242 -10.90 -16.08 -3.17
C THR A 242 -9.67 -17.00 -3.06
N GLU A 243 -8.72 -16.88 -3.97
CA GLU A 243 -7.54 -17.75 -4.03
C GLU A 243 -6.59 -17.58 -2.83
N TYR A 244 -6.64 -16.40 -2.17
CA TYR A 244 -5.76 -16.04 -1.05
C TYR A 244 -6.47 -16.11 0.31
N LEU A 245 -7.77 -16.48 0.34
CA LEU A 245 -8.54 -16.56 1.57
C LEU A 245 -8.05 -17.67 2.47
N ALA A 246 -7.85 -17.33 3.74
CA ALA A 246 -7.54 -18.32 4.77
C ALA A 246 -8.75 -19.21 5.09
N PRO A 247 -8.55 -20.50 5.45
CA PRO A 247 -9.64 -21.42 5.72
C PRO A 247 -10.55 -20.95 6.86
N GLU A 248 -10.02 -20.27 7.89
CA GLU A 248 -10.82 -19.73 8.98
C GLU A 248 -11.77 -18.59 8.53
N VAL A 249 -11.47 -17.89 7.43
CA VAL A 249 -12.40 -16.89 6.84
C VAL A 249 -13.61 -17.59 6.23
N LEU A 250 -13.42 -18.82 5.73
CA LEU A 250 -14.47 -19.63 5.08
C LEU A 250 -15.29 -20.44 6.07
N LEU A 251 -14.68 -20.91 7.17
CA LEU A 251 -15.22 -21.96 8.03
C LEU A 251 -15.52 -21.50 9.45
N ASP A 252 -14.93 -20.40 9.93
CA ASP A 252 -15.02 -20.01 11.34
C ASP A 252 -16.05 -18.91 11.56
N GLU A 253 -17.15 -19.24 12.24
CA GLU A 253 -18.18 -18.31 12.63
C GLU A 253 -17.73 -17.38 13.78
N GLN A 254 -16.68 -17.74 14.52
CA GLN A 254 -16.15 -16.95 15.65
C GLN A 254 -15.27 -15.77 15.18
N GLY A 255 -14.99 -15.71 13.87
CA GLY A 255 -14.16 -14.70 13.28
C GLY A 255 -12.68 -15.07 13.18
N TYR A 256 -11.89 -14.19 12.58
CA TYR A 256 -10.50 -14.42 12.25
C TYR A 256 -9.61 -13.25 12.71
N THR A 257 -8.31 -13.50 12.83
CA THR A 257 -7.30 -12.55 13.33
C THR A 257 -6.33 -12.15 12.21
N LYS A 258 -5.31 -11.36 12.54
CA LYS A 258 -4.22 -11.00 11.64
C LYS A 258 -3.45 -12.18 11.03
N MET A 259 -3.64 -13.41 11.55
CA MET A 259 -3.04 -14.62 10.99
C MET A 259 -3.48 -14.91 9.55
N VAL A 260 -4.56 -14.31 9.07
CA VAL A 260 -5.01 -14.43 7.66
C VAL A 260 -3.99 -13.84 6.70
N ASP A 261 -3.28 -12.79 7.09
CA ASP A 261 -2.24 -12.17 6.25
C ASP A 261 -1.08 -13.13 6.00
N PHE A 262 -0.71 -13.95 7.00
CA PHE A 262 0.35 -14.95 6.87
C PHE A 262 -0.07 -16.15 6.01
N TRP A 263 -1.36 -16.53 6.04
CA TRP A 263 -1.86 -17.50 5.08
C TRP A 263 -1.75 -16.99 3.64
N SER A 264 -2.24 -15.75 3.39
CA SER A 264 -2.16 -15.12 2.08
C SER A 264 -0.72 -14.98 1.61
N LEU A 265 0.22 -14.64 2.52
CA LEU A 265 1.65 -14.64 2.23
C LEU A 265 2.14 -16.02 1.78
N GLY A 266 1.70 -17.10 2.43
CA GLY A 266 2.05 -18.48 2.05
C GLY A 266 1.57 -18.86 0.65
N VAL A 267 0.35 -18.47 0.29
CA VAL A 267 -0.20 -18.64 -1.07
C VAL A 267 0.65 -17.86 -2.08
N LEU A 268 0.99 -16.61 -1.77
CA LEU A 268 1.79 -15.73 -2.63
C LEU A 268 3.20 -16.28 -2.86
N VAL A 269 3.88 -16.78 -1.82
CA VAL A 269 5.20 -17.39 -1.94
C VAL A 269 5.15 -18.59 -2.88
N PHE A 270 4.15 -19.46 -2.70
CA PHE A 270 3.97 -20.62 -3.57
C PHE A 270 3.74 -20.18 -5.02
N GLU A 271 2.86 -19.21 -5.23
CA GLU A 271 2.55 -18.72 -6.58
C GLU A 271 3.76 -18.08 -7.26
N MET A 272 4.51 -17.23 -6.57
CA MET A 272 5.72 -16.62 -7.14
C MET A 272 6.76 -17.67 -7.56
N CYS A 273 6.93 -18.74 -6.81
CA CYS A 273 7.95 -19.76 -7.08
C CYS A 273 7.48 -20.87 -8.00
N CYS A 274 6.19 -21.19 -8.00
CA CYS A 274 5.62 -22.29 -8.77
C CYS A 274 4.92 -21.82 -10.04
N GLY A 275 4.37 -20.59 -10.08
CA GLY A 275 3.67 -20.02 -11.23
C GLY A 275 2.15 -20.23 -11.22
N TRP A 276 1.60 -20.83 -10.17
CA TRP A 276 0.15 -21.02 -10.01
C TRP A 276 -0.24 -21.04 -8.53
N SER A 277 -1.52 -20.75 -8.24
CA SER A 277 -2.07 -20.83 -6.88
C SER A 277 -2.13 -22.28 -6.38
N PRO A 278 -1.74 -22.58 -5.13
CA PRO A 278 -1.71 -23.95 -4.59
C PRO A 278 -3.10 -24.59 -4.48
N PHE A 279 -4.16 -23.79 -4.50
CA PHE A 279 -5.55 -24.22 -4.27
C PHE A 279 -6.47 -23.97 -5.47
N TYR A 280 -5.92 -23.51 -6.58
CA TYR A 280 -6.70 -23.14 -7.77
C TYR A 280 -7.63 -24.26 -8.23
N ALA A 281 -8.84 -23.88 -8.57
CA ALA A 281 -9.81 -24.66 -9.33
C ALA A 281 -10.69 -23.70 -10.14
N GLU A 282 -11.18 -24.15 -11.29
CA GLU A 282 -12.11 -23.38 -12.14
C GLU A 282 -13.44 -23.13 -11.40
N ASP A 283 -13.92 -24.16 -10.68
CA ASP A 283 -15.11 -24.06 -9.84
C ASP A 283 -14.76 -23.48 -8.46
N THR A 284 -15.49 -22.42 -8.07
CA THR A 284 -15.30 -21.74 -6.79
C THR A 284 -15.54 -22.65 -5.58
N GLN A 285 -16.53 -23.55 -5.65
CA GLN A 285 -16.81 -24.48 -4.56
C GLN A 285 -15.68 -25.51 -4.40
N GLN A 286 -15.11 -25.97 -5.52
CA GLN A 286 -13.94 -26.85 -5.47
C GLN A 286 -12.72 -26.12 -4.93
N MET A 287 -12.55 -24.84 -5.26
CA MET A 287 -11.47 -24.00 -4.70
C MET A 287 -11.61 -23.87 -3.18
N TYR A 288 -12.82 -23.61 -2.65
CA TYR A 288 -13.06 -23.59 -1.20
C TYR A 288 -12.71 -24.94 -0.54
N LYS A 289 -13.09 -26.06 -1.16
CA LYS A 289 -12.72 -27.39 -0.68
C LYS A 289 -11.20 -27.59 -0.68
N ASN A 290 -10.52 -27.12 -1.73
CA ASN A 290 -9.06 -27.18 -1.80
C ASN A 290 -8.39 -26.36 -0.69
N ILE A 291 -8.87 -25.17 -0.40
CA ILE A 291 -8.38 -24.31 0.71
C ILE A 291 -8.59 -25.01 2.04
N ALA A 292 -9.79 -25.55 2.29
CA ALA A 292 -10.14 -26.18 3.55
C ALA A 292 -9.42 -27.51 3.79
N PHE A 293 -9.25 -28.36 2.75
CA PHE A 293 -8.84 -29.75 2.89
C PHE A 293 -7.76 -30.20 1.91
N GLY A 294 -7.48 -29.46 0.84
CA GLY A 294 -6.56 -29.86 -0.23
C GLY A 294 -5.11 -30.00 0.25
N LYS A 295 -4.33 -30.84 -0.41
CA LYS A 295 -2.90 -31.01 -0.13
C LYS A 295 -2.07 -30.10 -1.03
N VAL A 296 -1.17 -29.33 -0.44
CA VAL A 296 -0.19 -28.52 -1.18
C VAL A 296 0.87 -29.44 -1.77
N ARG A 297 1.05 -29.38 -3.09
CA ARG A 297 2.03 -30.19 -3.83
C ARG A 297 3.09 -29.28 -4.44
N PHE A 298 4.34 -29.48 -4.04
CA PHE A 298 5.46 -28.72 -4.55
C PHE A 298 6.08 -29.39 -5.78
N PRO A 299 6.35 -28.66 -6.86
CA PRO A 299 7.25 -29.12 -7.93
C PRO A 299 8.63 -29.42 -7.37
N ARG A 300 9.35 -30.35 -8.02
CA ARG A 300 10.66 -30.83 -7.50
C ARG A 300 11.71 -29.70 -7.49
N ASP A 301 11.62 -28.77 -8.42
CA ASP A 301 12.63 -27.75 -8.76
C ASP A 301 12.23 -26.32 -8.40
N ALA A 302 11.10 -26.12 -7.69
CA ALA A 302 10.57 -24.78 -7.48
C ALA A 302 11.09 -24.10 -6.20
N LEU A 303 11.32 -24.87 -5.13
CA LEU A 303 11.69 -24.35 -3.80
C LEU A 303 12.73 -25.27 -3.14
N SER A 304 13.62 -24.67 -2.37
CA SER A 304 14.51 -25.37 -1.43
C SER A 304 13.72 -26.10 -0.33
N THR A 305 14.40 -26.90 0.46
CA THR A 305 13.79 -27.55 1.64
C THR A 305 13.28 -26.51 2.64
N GLU A 306 14.07 -25.48 2.91
CA GLU A 306 13.76 -24.37 3.81
C GLU A 306 12.57 -23.58 3.28
N GLY A 307 12.53 -23.24 1.99
CA GLY A 307 11.42 -22.58 1.34
C GLY A 307 10.11 -23.38 1.40
N ARG A 308 10.17 -24.69 1.17
CA ARG A 308 8.98 -25.57 1.33
C ARG A 308 8.51 -25.66 2.77
N ASN A 309 9.42 -25.68 3.73
CA ASN A 309 9.06 -25.70 5.15
C ASN A 309 8.42 -24.38 5.57
N PHE A 310 8.94 -23.25 5.07
CA PHE A 310 8.37 -21.92 5.28
C PHE A 310 6.92 -21.85 4.76
N VAL A 311 6.68 -22.24 3.51
CA VAL A 311 5.33 -22.25 2.93
C VAL A 311 4.40 -23.18 3.70
N LYS A 312 4.85 -24.40 4.08
CA LYS A 312 4.02 -25.32 4.90
C LYS A 312 3.68 -24.73 6.26
N GLY A 313 4.59 -23.99 6.87
CA GLY A 313 4.36 -23.28 8.14
C GLY A 313 3.28 -22.21 8.00
N LEU A 314 3.33 -21.41 6.94
CA LEU A 314 2.34 -20.37 6.64
C LEU A 314 0.98 -20.95 6.23
N LEU A 315 0.96 -22.05 5.46
CA LEU A 315 -0.27 -22.73 5.02
C LEU A 315 -0.79 -23.76 6.04
N ASN A 316 -0.49 -23.55 7.32
CA ASN A 316 -1.12 -24.32 8.38
C ASN A 316 -2.58 -23.84 8.55
N ARG A 317 -3.53 -24.77 8.41
CA ARG A 317 -4.96 -24.46 8.50
C ARG A 317 -5.40 -24.01 9.89
N ASN A 318 -4.75 -24.54 10.92
CA ASN A 318 -5.00 -24.07 12.26
C ASN A 318 -4.23 -22.75 12.50
N PRO A 319 -4.91 -21.59 12.62
CA PRO A 319 -4.24 -20.31 12.80
C PRO A 319 -3.39 -20.23 14.07
N LYS A 320 -3.70 -21.04 15.10
CA LYS A 320 -2.93 -21.11 16.36
C LYS A 320 -1.58 -21.83 16.21
N HIS A 321 -1.44 -22.63 15.16
CA HIS A 321 -0.21 -23.37 14.83
C HIS A 321 0.45 -22.87 13.56
N ARG A 322 -0.14 -21.89 12.89
CA ARG A 322 0.43 -21.24 11.71
C ARG A 322 1.69 -20.50 12.10
N LEU A 323 2.70 -20.51 11.23
CA LEU A 323 3.91 -19.72 11.42
C LEU A 323 3.54 -18.23 11.58
N GLY A 324 4.05 -17.61 12.64
CA GLY A 324 3.66 -16.26 13.07
C GLY A 324 2.67 -16.21 14.25
N ALA A 325 2.07 -17.35 14.63
CA ALA A 325 1.07 -17.38 15.70
C ALA A 325 1.63 -17.00 17.09
N LYS A 326 2.91 -17.22 17.34
CA LYS A 326 3.56 -16.95 18.64
C LYS A 326 4.30 -15.63 18.67
N GLY A 327 4.92 -15.26 17.57
CA GLY A 327 5.84 -14.11 17.49
C GLY A 327 5.54 -13.12 16.37
N ASP A 328 4.38 -13.27 15.71
CA ASP A 328 4.02 -12.44 14.56
C ASP A 328 5.11 -12.48 13.46
N ALA A 329 5.35 -11.39 12.76
CA ALA A 329 6.37 -11.26 11.72
C ALA A 329 7.78 -11.67 12.21
N LYS A 330 8.11 -11.44 13.48
CA LYS A 330 9.41 -11.83 14.07
C LYS A 330 9.65 -13.35 14.04
N GLU A 331 8.58 -14.14 14.15
CA GLU A 331 8.68 -15.61 14.01
C GLU A 331 9.00 -16.01 12.57
N LEU A 332 8.46 -15.26 11.58
CA LEU A 332 8.77 -15.46 10.16
C LEU A 332 10.23 -15.07 9.87
N MET A 333 10.68 -13.94 10.40
CA MET A 333 12.04 -13.42 10.23
C MET A 333 13.10 -14.39 10.77
N ALA A 334 12.79 -15.11 11.84
CA ALA A 334 13.68 -16.08 12.47
C ALA A 334 13.66 -17.47 11.79
N HIS A 335 12.89 -17.67 10.71
CA HIS A 335 12.83 -18.94 10.02
C HIS A 335 14.12 -19.19 9.20
N PRO A 336 14.66 -20.43 9.15
CA PRO A 336 15.90 -20.75 8.42
C PRO A 336 15.92 -20.36 6.94
N PHE A 337 14.76 -20.17 6.33
CA PHE A 337 14.66 -19.65 4.97
C PHE A 337 15.30 -18.25 4.80
N PHE A 338 15.43 -17.49 5.88
CA PHE A 338 15.96 -16.13 5.90
C PHE A 338 17.29 -15.99 6.67
N ASP A 339 18.02 -17.08 6.93
CA ASP A 339 19.28 -17.04 7.70
C ASP A 339 20.36 -16.12 7.10
N ASP A 340 20.26 -15.85 5.79
CA ASP A 340 21.17 -14.97 5.04
C ASP A 340 20.66 -13.52 4.91
N VAL A 341 19.55 -13.17 5.53
CA VAL A 341 18.92 -11.84 5.41
C VAL A 341 19.32 -10.94 6.58
N ASP A 342 19.96 -9.83 6.28
CA ASP A 342 20.14 -8.73 7.23
C ASP A 342 18.90 -7.82 7.19
N TRP A 343 18.05 -7.95 8.20
CA TRP A 343 16.77 -7.25 8.28
C TRP A 343 16.91 -5.73 8.45
N ASP A 344 17.95 -5.27 9.12
CA ASP A 344 18.19 -3.85 9.34
C ASP A 344 18.65 -3.17 8.03
N VAL A 345 19.57 -3.82 7.30
CA VAL A 345 20.01 -3.35 5.98
C VAL A 345 18.87 -3.38 4.97
N LEU A 346 18.04 -4.45 5.01
CA LEU A 346 16.87 -4.56 4.15
C LEU A 346 15.83 -3.45 4.46
N CYS A 347 15.57 -3.20 5.74
CA CYS A 347 14.62 -2.16 6.17
C CYS A 347 15.03 -0.76 5.68
N ARG A 348 16.33 -0.49 5.61
CA ARG A 348 16.87 0.77 5.07
C ARG A 348 16.94 0.81 3.54
N LYS A 349 16.50 -0.25 2.84
CA LYS A 349 16.60 -0.40 1.37
C LYS A 349 18.04 -0.30 0.84
N GLU A 350 19.00 -0.75 1.62
CA GLU A 350 20.42 -0.77 1.24
C GLU A 350 20.81 -2.07 0.51
N VAL A 351 19.97 -3.11 0.56
CA VAL A 351 20.14 -4.33 -0.22
C VAL A 351 19.78 -4.04 -1.68
N ILE A 352 20.66 -4.44 -2.60
CA ILE A 352 20.41 -4.29 -4.03
C ILE A 352 19.34 -5.29 -4.47
N PRO A 353 18.19 -4.83 -5.01
CA PRO A 353 17.15 -5.73 -5.50
C PRO A 353 17.65 -6.66 -6.62
N PRO A 354 17.25 -7.94 -6.62
CA PRO A 354 17.64 -8.90 -7.66
C PRO A 354 17.06 -8.59 -9.04
N PHE A 355 16.10 -7.69 -9.10
CA PHE A 355 15.48 -7.20 -10.33
C PHE A 355 15.28 -5.70 -10.24
N LYS A 356 15.75 -4.98 -11.25
CA LYS A 356 15.51 -3.55 -11.41
C LYS A 356 14.66 -3.31 -12.66
N PRO A 357 13.50 -2.63 -12.55
CA PRO A 357 12.69 -2.26 -13.70
C PRO A 357 13.49 -1.42 -14.70
N LYS A 358 13.35 -1.71 -16.01
CA LYS A 358 13.96 -0.90 -17.04
C LYS A 358 13.05 0.28 -17.35
N LEU A 359 13.49 1.48 -17.03
CA LEU A 359 12.75 2.72 -17.20
C LEU A 359 13.46 3.63 -18.20
N LYS A 360 12.70 4.27 -19.09
CA LYS A 360 13.21 5.26 -20.06
C LYS A 360 13.21 6.68 -19.48
N SER A 361 12.31 6.96 -18.54
CA SER A 361 12.14 8.25 -17.88
C SER A 361 11.35 8.09 -16.59
N ASP A 362 11.25 9.13 -15.76
CA ASP A 362 10.41 9.16 -14.55
C ASP A 362 8.91 9.01 -14.85
N THR A 363 8.51 9.27 -16.09
CA THR A 363 7.12 9.15 -16.57
C THR A 363 6.89 7.86 -17.36
N ASP A 364 7.84 6.94 -17.37
CA ASP A 364 7.70 5.67 -18.09
C ASP A 364 6.56 4.84 -17.51
N THR A 365 5.68 4.34 -18.37
CA THR A 365 4.53 3.49 -18.04
C THR A 365 4.62 2.11 -18.68
N SER A 366 5.79 1.68 -19.16
CA SER A 366 5.99 0.40 -19.86
C SER A 366 5.74 -0.83 -18.97
N ASN A 367 5.72 -0.65 -17.64
CA ASN A 367 5.42 -1.70 -16.66
C ASN A 367 3.94 -1.73 -16.25
N PHE A 368 3.08 -1.00 -16.93
CA PHE A 368 1.63 -0.99 -16.73
C PHE A 368 0.92 -1.57 -17.96
N ASP A 369 -0.31 -2.06 -17.75
CA ASP A 369 -1.08 -2.65 -18.84
C ASP A 369 -1.32 -1.62 -19.96
N PRO A 370 -0.94 -1.97 -21.22
CA PRO A 370 -1.19 -1.13 -22.39
C PRO A 370 -2.68 -0.83 -22.64
N GLU A 371 -3.60 -1.65 -22.15
CA GLU A 371 -5.03 -1.39 -22.24
C GLU A 371 -5.39 -0.07 -21.54
N PHE A 372 -4.77 0.22 -20.39
CA PHE A 372 -4.99 1.47 -19.67
C PHE A 372 -4.14 2.61 -20.24
N THR A 373 -2.83 2.37 -20.44
CA THR A 373 -1.91 3.46 -20.79
C THR A 373 -2.15 4.04 -22.17
N ASN A 374 -2.77 3.28 -23.09
CA ASN A 374 -3.17 3.74 -24.41
C ASN A 374 -4.61 4.29 -24.47
N ALA A 375 -5.40 4.12 -23.40
CA ALA A 375 -6.82 4.49 -23.41
C ALA A 375 -7.05 6.00 -23.57
N LEU A 376 -6.19 6.84 -23.00
CA LEU A 376 -6.28 8.30 -23.15
C LEU A 376 -5.97 8.78 -24.59
N ASP A 377 -5.12 8.05 -25.30
CA ASP A 377 -4.73 8.39 -26.66
C ASP A 377 -5.82 7.99 -27.68
N ASN A 378 -6.62 6.95 -27.37
CA ASN A 378 -7.56 6.33 -28.31
C ASN A 378 -9.04 6.69 -28.07
N ASN A 379 -9.37 7.34 -26.97
CA ASN A 379 -10.78 7.54 -26.59
C ASN A 379 -11.08 9.00 -26.23
N SER A 380 -11.77 9.72 -27.12
CA SER A 380 -12.15 11.12 -26.93
C SER A 380 -12.98 11.36 -25.64
N SER A 381 -13.74 10.37 -25.20
CA SER A 381 -14.55 10.47 -23.95
C SER A 381 -13.67 10.42 -22.69
N LEU A 382 -12.60 9.60 -22.70
CA LEU A 382 -11.62 9.56 -21.60
C LEU A 382 -10.74 10.80 -21.58
N ASN A 383 -10.36 11.34 -22.78
CA ASN A 383 -9.69 12.64 -22.89
C ASN A 383 -10.58 13.77 -22.35
N HIS A 384 -11.88 13.75 -22.60
CA HIS A 384 -12.83 14.68 -22.01
C HIS A 384 -12.90 14.53 -20.48
N HIS A 385 -12.89 13.31 -19.96
CA HIS A 385 -12.90 13.07 -18.51
C HIS A 385 -11.57 13.53 -17.87
N ALA A 386 -10.44 13.19 -18.48
CA ALA A 386 -9.13 13.68 -18.04
C ALA A 386 -8.99 15.21 -18.15
N ALA A 387 -9.45 15.80 -19.25
CA ALA A 387 -9.46 17.25 -19.44
C ALA A 387 -10.41 17.95 -18.46
N ALA A 388 -11.50 17.32 -18.10
CA ALA A 388 -12.49 17.86 -17.17
C ALA A 388 -12.03 17.75 -15.70
N ILE A 389 -11.34 16.66 -15.32
CA ILE A 389 -10.63 16.58 -14.04
C ILE A 389 -9.57 17.69 -13.99
N ALA A 390 -8.82 17.89 -15.09
CA ALA A 390 -7.81 18.94 -15.21
C ALA A 390 -8.41 20.36 -15.19
N ASN A 391 -9.65 20.53 -15.69
CA ASN A 391 -10.29 21.86 -15.83
C ASN A 391 -11.38 22.14 -14.78
N SER A 392 -11.61 21.24 -13.81
CA SER A 392 -12.67 21.38 -12.77
C SER A 392 -14.10 21.56 -13.29
N PHE A 393 -14.35 21.27 -14.57
CA PHE A 393 -15.66 21.43 -15.20
C PHE A 393 -16.12 20.12 -15.84
N MET A 394 -16.85 19.30 -15.06
CA MET A 394 -17.61 18.19 -15.64
C MET A 394 -19.11 18.35 -15.45
N PRO A 395 -19.87 18.42 -16.55
CA PRO A 395 -21.33 18.38 -16.47
C PRO A 395 -21.92 16.98 -16.27
N ALA A 396 -21.09 15.91 -16.15
CA ALA A 396 -21.61 14.54 -16.19
C ALA A 396 -21.97 13.93 -14.82
N SER A 397 -21.55 14.49 -13.70
CA SER A 397 -21.99 14.06 -12.37
C SER A 397 -22.65 15.21 -11.63
N THR A 398 -23.95 15.07 -11.36
CA THR A 398 -24.68 16.03 -10.51
C THR A 398 -24.05 16.01 -9.12
N PRO A 399 -23.68 17.17 -8.53
CA PRO A 399 -23.21 17.24 -7.16
C PRO A 399 -24.17 16.54 -6.20
N LEU A 400 -23.64 15.87 -5.21
CA LEU A 400 -24.46 15.26 -4.16
C LEU A 400 -25.15 16.31 -3.32
N SER A 401 -26.29 15.96 -2.75
CA SER A 401 -26.98 16.82 -1.79
C SER A 401 -26.08 17.11 -0.56
N PRO A 402 -26.29 18.26 0.13
CA PRO A 402 -25.49 18.62 1.29
C PRO A 402 -25.42 17.52 2.38
N GLY A 403 -26.54 16.81 2.62
CA GLY A 403 -26.58 15.69 3.55
C GLY A 403 -25.71 14.51 3.14
N MET A 404 -25.62 14.22 1.84
CA MET A 404 -24.73 13.17 1.32
C MET A 404 -23.26 13.61 1.30
N GLN A 405 -22.98 14.89 1.10
CA GLN A 405 -21.63 15.46 1.19
C GLN A 405 -21.05 15.34 2.61
N ALA A 406 -21.89 15.43 3.63
CA ALA A 406 -21.49 15.30 5.03
C ALA A 406 -20.82 13.96 5.35
N ASN A 407 -21.12 12.89 4.59
CA ASN A 407 -20.47 11.57 4.73
C ASN A 407 -18.96 11.61 4.47
N PHE A 408 -18.46 12.60 3.74
CA PHE A 408 -17.07 12.75 3.36
C PHE A 408 -16.35 13.90 4.08
N LYS A 409 -16.95 14.42 5.16
CA LYS A 409 -16.32 15.46 6.01
C LYS A 409 -14.99 14.90 6.56
N GLY A 410 -13.94 15.75 6.60
CA GLY A 410 -12.62 15.35 7.10
C GLY A 410 -11.79 14.51 6.12
N PHE A 411 -12.21 14.32 4.86
CA PHE A 411 -11.45 13.51 3.88
C PHE A 411 -10.14 14.18 3.45
N THR A 412 -10.06 15.50 3.49
CA THR A 412 -8.89 16.26 3.03
C THR A 412 -7.70 16.05 3.98
N PHE A 413 -6.53 15.75 3.43
CA PHE A 413 -5.27 15.56 4.13
C PHE A 413 -4.11 16.02 3.24
N SER A 414 -3.13 16.65 3.83
CA SER A 414 -1.85 16.93 3.22
C SER A 414 -0.79 16.33 4.14
N ASN A 415 0.11 15.51 3.62
CA ASN A 415 1.24 15.03 4.39
C ASN A 415 2.12 16.24 4.68
N GLU A 416 1.93 16.81 5.87
CA GLU A 416 2.73 17.90 6.36
C GLU A 416 4.14 17.34 6.55
N SER A 417 5.13 18.02 6.01
CA SER A 417 6.53 17.66 6.26
C SER A 417 6.79 17.68 7.78
N SER A 418 7.80 16.96 8.26
CA SER A 418 8.27 17.01 9.67
C SER A 418 8.49 18.42 10.21
N ILE A 419 8.64 19.39 9.30
CA ILE A 419 8.66 20.82 9.55
C ILE A 419 7.42 21.29 10.33
N GLU A 420 6.20 20.85 9.94
CA GLU A 420 4.97 21.29 10.61
C GLU A 420 4.71 20.53 11.92
N HIS A 421 5.17 19.29 12.07
CA HIS A 421 5.07 18.55 13.34
C HIS A 421 5.91 19.16 14.46
N HIS A 422 7.04 19.81 14.14
CA HIS A 422 7.86 20.50 15.12
C HIS A 422 7.22 21.80 15.64
N PHE A 423 6.35 22.44 14.84
CA PHE A 423 5.65 23.66 15.27
C PHE A 423 4.34 23.40 16.05
N LYS A 424 3.78 22.17 15.97
CA LYS A 424 2.54 21.79 16.68
C LYS A 424 2.75 21.27 18.10
N ASN A 425 3.99 21.05 18.54
CA ASN A 425 4.32 20.53 19.87
C ASN A 425 4.54 21.63 20.92
N GLU A 426 3.89 22.81 20.82
CA GLU A 426 3.73 23.68 21.96
C GLU A 426 2.60 23.16 22.84
N PRO A 427 2.79 23.13 24.19
CA PRO A 427 1.77 22.63 25.11
C PRO A 427 0.64 23.68 25.23
N GLY A 428 -0.36 23.60 24.38
CA GLY A 428 -1.51 24.50 24.43
C GLY A 428 -2.58 24.34 23.34
N ASP A 429 -2.34 23.61 22.26
CA ASP A 429 -3.37 23.48 21.25
C ASP A 429 -3.94 22.04 21.17
N GLN A 430 -5.26 22.01 21.27
CA GLN A 430 -6.16 20.88 21.39
C GLN A 430 -5.96 19.86 20.27
N MET A 431 -5.81 18.60 20.64
CA MET A 431 -6.03 17.46 19.74
C MET A 431 -7.38 17.63 19.03
N ASP A 432 -7.37 17.51 17.70
CA ASP A 432 -8.55 17.59 16.87
C ASP A 432 -9.70 16.75 17.47
N GLU A 433 -10.81 17.39 17.78
CA GLU A 433 -12.06 16.80 18.29
C GLU A 433 -12.56 15.63 17.42
N ASP A 434 -12.12 15.53 16.18
CA ASP A 434 -12.49 14.49 15.23
C ASP A 434 -11.96 13.09 15.60
N THR A 435 -10.81 13.00 16.29
CA THR A 435 -10.27 11.71 16.77
C THR A 435 -11.01 11.23 18.02
N GLU A 436 -11.43 12.17 18.88
CA GLU A 436 -12.25 11.86 20.06
C GLU A 436 -13.70 11.51 19.69
N LEU A 437 -14.30 12.16 18.70
CA LEU A 437 -15.65 11.85 18.22
C LEU A 437 -15.71 10.44 17.61
N TRP A 438 -14.67 10.00 16.94
CA TRP A 438 -14.59 8.64 16.39
C TRP A 438 -14.46 7.59 17.50
N GLN A 439 -13.65 7.85 18.55
CA GLN A 439 -13.52 6.99 19.71
C GLN A 439 -14.80 6.98 20.58
N ARG A 440 -15.51 8.11 20.70
CA ARG A 440 -16.81 8.20 21.39
C ARG A 440 -17.92 7.47 20.66
N SER A 441 -17.97 7.56 19.34
CA SER A 441 -18.95 6.86 18.49
C SER A 441 -18.86 5.33 18.61
N GLN A 442 -17.69 4.80 18.92
CA GLN A 442 -17.48 3.37 19.13
C GLN A 442 -17.85 2.91 20.56
N ARG A 443 -17.66 3.78 21.58
CA ARG A 443 -17.98 3.44 22.98
C ARG A 443 -19.48 3.47 23.31
N THR A 444 -20.28 4.23 22.57
CA THR A 444 -21.74 4.32 22.78
C THR A 444 -22.54 3.23 22.10
N LYS A 445 -21.92 2.36 21.27
CA LYS A 445 -22.61 1.23 20.62
C LYS A 445 -22.55 -0.08 21.40
N GLY A 446 -22.03 -0.07 22.63
CA GLY A 446 -21.91 -1.25 23.50
C GLY A 446 -23.14 -1.61 24.34
N THR A 447 -24.22 -0.85 24.29
CA THR A 447 -25.45 -1.16 25.04
C THR A 447 -26.68 -0.74 24.26
N ALA A 448 -27.06 -1.53 23.27
CA ALA A 448 -28.45 -1.66 22.80
C ALA A 448 -28.56 -2.94 21.97
N THR A 449 -29.16 -3.93 22.57
CA THR A 449 -29.72 -5.11 21.94
C THR A 449 -30.68 -4.72 20.82
N GLN A 450 -30.53 -5.39 19.71
CA GLN A 450 -31.50 -5.81 18.69
C GLN A 450 -31.10 -5.47 17.26
N ASP A 451 -30.92 -6.56 16.51
CA ASP A 451 -31.23 -6.78 15.11
C ASP A 451 -31.13 -5.60 14.13
N HIS A 452 -30.02 -5.50 13.43
CA HIS A 452 -30.04 -5.23 12.00
C HIS A 452 -28.91 -6.00 11.32
N ARG A 453 -29.29 -7.18 10.79
CA ARG A 453 -28.51 -7.91 9.78
C ARG A 453 -28.24 -6.97 8.61
N MET A 454 -27.00 -6.63 8.39
CA MET A 454 -26.60 -6.07 7.11
C MET A 454 -26.62 -7.18 6.06
N SER A 455 -27.68 -7.14 5.23
CA SER A 455 -27.85 -8.02 4.09
C SER A 455 -26.97 -7.54 2.95
N GLY A 456 -25.95 -8.30 2.65
CA GLY A 456 -25.13 -8.18 1.43
C GLY A 456 -25.16 -9.44 0.57
N VAL A 457 -26.00 -10.43 0.90
CA VAL A 457 -26.28 -11.57 0.04
C VAL A 457 -27.77 -11.84 0.16
N GLN A 458 -28.54 -11.58 -0.88
CA GLN A 458 -29.90 -12.10 -1.02
C GLN A 458 -29.80 -13.62 -1.12
N LYS A 459 -30.15 -14.31 -0.03
CA LYS A 459 -30.56 -15.72 -0.12
C LYS A 459 -31.99 -15.70 -0.69
N THR A 460 -32.10 -16.11 -1.94
CA THR A 460 -33.42 -16.54 -2.47
C THR A 460 -33.80 -17.82 -1.72
N HIS A 461 -34.80 -17.72 -0.87
CA HIS A 461 -35.47 -18.89 -0.32
C HIS A 461 -36.45 -19.42 -1.41
N GLU A 462 -36.11 -20.56 -1.96
CA GLU A 462 -37.07 -21.57 -2.37
C GLU A 462 -36.50 -22.94 -2.09
N GLY A 463 -37.19 -23.71 -1.23
CA GLY A 463 -37.08 -25.15 -1.08
C GLY A 463 -35.90 -25.69 -0.34
N GLY A 464 -36.12 -26.12 0.90
CA GLY A 464 -35.20 -26.72 1.82
C GLY A 464 -34.25 -27.76 1.23
N GLU A 465 -32.98 -27.49 1.47
CA GLU A 465 -31.99 -28.53 1.64
C GLU A 465 -30.98 -28.05 2.71
N PRO A 466 -30.52 -28.97 3.55
CA PRO A 466 -29.66 -28.65 4.69
C PRO A 466 -28.25 -28.24 4.24
N GLY A 467 -27.61 -27.47 5.08
CA GLY A 467 -26.31 -26.85 4.87
C GLY A 467 -25.22 -27.81 4.35
N ILE A 468 -24.28 -27.22 3.65
CA ILE A 468 -23.20 -27.84 2.86
C ILE A 468 -22.25 -28.73 3.70
N PHE A 469 -22.38 -28.77 4.99
CA PHE A 469 -21.54 -29.59 5.88
C PHE A 469 -22.40 -30.32 6.92
N ASN A 470 -22.94 -31.47 6.56
CA ASN A 470 -23.25 -32.54 7.51
C ASN A 470 -21.98 -33.38 7.71
N VAL A 471 -21.43 -33.30 8.92
CA VAL A 471 -20.38 -34.19 9.39
C VAL A 471 -21.09 -35.45 9.90
N ASP A 472 -21.37 -36.37 9.00
CA ASP A 472 -21.59 -37.80 9.29
C ASP A 472 -21.62 -38.54 7.96
N ASP A 473 -20.43 -38.97 7.53
CA ASP A 473 -20.30 -40.18 6.75
C ASP A 473 -18.89 -40.73 6.97
N ASN A 474 -18.89 -41.85 7.70
CA ASN A 474 -17.81 -42.79 7.83
C ASN A 474 -17.28 -43.18 6.45
N PHE A 475 -16.01 -42.99 6.21
CA PHE A 475 -15.24 -43.77 5.24
C PHE A 475 -14.10 -44.49 5.92
N ASP A 476 -14.36 -45.74 6.30
CA ASP A 476 -13.36 -46.79 6.35
C ASP A 476 -12.91 -47.11 4.92
N MET A 477 -11.61 -47.18 4.73
CA MET A 477 -10.63 -47.71 3.78
C MET A 477 -9.70 -46.68 3.20
#